data_ef444b43e8b24c9af60d1ef4f65863be
#
_entry.id   ef444b43e8b24c9af60d1ef4f65863be
#
_cell.length_a   1.000
_cell.length_b   1.000
_cell.length_c   1.000
_cell.angle_alpha   90.00
_cell.angle_beta   90.00
_cell.angle_gamma   90.00
#
_symmetry.space_group_name_H-M   'P 1'
#
loop_
_entity.id
_entity.type
_entity.pdbx_description
1 polymer ?
#
loop_
_entity_poly.entity_id
_entity_poly.type
_entity_poly.pdbx_seq_one_letter_code
_entity_poly.pdbx_strand_id
1 'polypeptide(L)'
;MPLAFIDDNQIERYPVGLVEINRRFPNTSFSLPLEDQDLSDFGVTTVVRTEPPEFDPDIETLVEGTPALVEDTWQQVWNVTALPAEVIQEREDQVTESVRNERNNLLAQSDWTQLPDSPVDSQPWAVYRQALRDLPSQTGFPHDVNWPTQP
;
A
#
# COMPACT_ATOMS: atom_id res chain seq x y z
N MET A 1 12.38 -19.66 -5.88
CA MET A 1 10.91 -19.82 -5.73
C MET A 1 10.58 -20.04 -4.27
N PRO A 2 9.45 -19.58 -3.73
CA PRO A 2 9.06 -19.95 -2.37
C PRO A 2 8.72 -21.44 -2.29
N LEU A 3 8.87 -22.00 -1.08
CA LEU A 3 8.64 -23.42 -0.81
C LEU A 3 7.46 -23.58 0.14
N ALA A 4 6.80 -24.74 0.07
CA ALA A 4 5.71 -25.12 0.96
C ALA A 4 5.90 -26.56 1.47
N PHE A 5 5.46 -26.84 2.69
CA PHE A 5 5.19 -28.21 3.13
C PHE A 5 3.83 -28.66 2.60
N ILE A 6 3.81 -29.88 2.06
CA ILE A 6 2.59 -30.53 1.61
C ILE A 6 2.37 -31.85 2.36
N ASP A 7 1.11 -32.15 2.66
CA ASP A 7 0.65 -33.39 3.22
C ASP A 7 -0.69 -33.76 2.55
N ASP A 8 -0.84 -35.02 2.11
CA ASP A 8 -2.02 -35.50 1.39
C ASP A 8 -2.53 -34.55 0.26
N ASN A 9 -1.57 -34.00 -0.53
CA ASN A 9 -1.85 -33.05 -1.62
C ASN A 9 -2.53 -31.75 -1.15
N GLN A 10 -2.24 -31.33 0.07
CA GLN A 10 -2.67 -30.04 0.66
C GLN A 10 -1.48 -29.28 1.20
N ILE A 11 -1.56 -27.93 1.18
CA ILE A 11 -0.55 -27.08 1.82
C ILE A 11 -0.72 -27.19 3.34
N GLU A 12 0.29 -27.78 3.99
CA GLU A 12 0.39 -27.78 5.46
C GLU A 12 0.92 -26.47 5.98
N ARG A 13 1.93 -25.93 5.30
CA ARG A 13 2.57 -24.65 5.69
C ARG A 13 3.19 -23.94 4.50
N TYR A 14 3.01 -22.62 4.45
CA TYR A 14 3.56 -21.71 3.45
C TYR A 14 3.73 -20.29 4.01
N PRO A 15 4.79 -19.57 3.65
CA PRO A 15 6.00 -20.06 3.03
C PRO A 15 6.88 -20.81 4.03
N VAL A 16 7.75 -21.69 3.53
CA VAL A 16 8.77 -22.37 4.36
C VAL A 16 10.17 -22.07 3.86
N GLY A 17 11.11 -22.00 4.78
CA GLY A 17 12.51 -21.77 4.48
C GLY A 17 13.41 -22.84 5.15
N LEU A 18 14.73 -22.68 5.00
CA LEU A 18 15.72 -23.60 5.52
C LEU A 18 15.55 -23.87 7.03
N VAL A 19 15.15 -22.86 7.80
CA VAL A 19 14.99 -22.97 9.25
C VAL A 19 13.87 -23.96 9.60
N GLU A 20 12.72 -23.84 8.91
CA GLU A 20 11.58 -24.73 9.10
C GLU A 20 11.89 -26.15 8.65
N ILE A 21 12.57 -26.30 7.49
CA ILE A 21 12.97 -27.60 6.95
C ILE A 21 13.96 -28.29 7.90
N ASN A 22 14.99 -27.61 8.39
CA ASN A 22 15.96 -28.17 9.34
C ASN A 22 15.31 -28.52 10.69
N ARG A 23 14.30 -27.77 11.12
CA ARG A 23 13.56 -28.08 12.36
C ARG A 23 12.76 -29.38 12.20
N ARG A 24 12.18 -29.62 11.03
CA ARG A 24 11.40 -30.83 10.75
C ARG A 24 12.32 -32.04 10.51
N PHE A 25 13.49 -31.80 9.91
CA PHE A 25 14.46 -32.86 9.53
C PHE A 25 15.85 -32.58 10.11
N PRO A 26 16.03 -32.67 11.45
CA PRO A 26 17.26 -32.21 12.13
C PRO A 26 18.50 -33.05 11.79
N ASN A 27 18.32 -34.25 11.27
CA ASN A 27 19.42 -35.17 10.93
C ASN A 27 19.77 -35.16 9.42
N THR A 28 19.20 -34.22 8.67
CA THR A 28 19.41 -34.11 7.20
C THR A 28 20.10 -32.77 6.92
N SER A 29 21.09 -32.80 6.04
CA SER A 29 21.77 -31.60 5.57
C SER A 29 21.25 -31.24 4.19
N PHE A 30 20.77 -30.00 4.05
CA PHE A 30 20.27 -29.46 2.78
C PHE A 30 21.28 -28.45 2.23
N SER A 31 21.61 -28.58 0.93
CA SER A 31 22.44 -27.58 0.24
C SER A 31 21.62 -26.37 -0.18
N LEU A 32 22.28 -25.29 -0.56
CA LEU A 32 21.65 -24.08 -1.08
C LEU A 32 22.04 -23.89 -2.56
N PRO A 33 21.15 -23.36 -3.40
CA PRO A 33 19.77 -22.94 -3.07
C PRO A 33 18.80 -24.14 -2.95
N LEU A 34 17.80 -24.02 -2.11
CA LEU A 34 16.82 -25.09 -1.83
C LEU A 34 15.92 -25.38 -3.02
N GLU A 35 15.58 -24.37 -3.81
CA GLU A 35 14.69 -24.47 -4.96
C GLU A 35 15.28 -25.27 -6.14
N ASP A 36 16.57 -25.54 -6.13
CA ASP A 36 17.26 -26.34 -7.16
C ASP A 36 17.32 -27.83 -6.79
N GLN A 37 16.74 -28.21 -5.65
CA GLN A 37 16.74 -29.59 -5.16
C GLN A 37 15.36 -30.22 -5.28
N ASP A 38 15.34 -31.52 -5.56
CA ASP A 38 14.13 -32.30 -5.37
C ASP A 38 13.94 -32.61 -3.87
N LEU A 39 12.97 -31.94 -3.28
CA LEU A 39 12.62 -32.09 -1.87
C LEU A 39 11.28 -32.82 -1.67
N SER A 40 10.77 -33.47 -2.70
CA SER A 40 9.47 -34.16 -2.69
C SER A 40 9.41 -35.27 -1.66
N ASP A 41 10.50 -36.02 -1.45
CA ASP A 41 10.62 -37.07 -0.42
C ASP A 41 10.47 -36.51 1.02
N PHE A 42 10.65 -35.21 1.19
CA PHE A 42 10.50 -34.51 2.48
C PHE A 42 9.13 -33.81 2.60
N GLY A 43 8.23 -34.03 1.63
CA GLY A 43 6.94 -33.32 1.60
C GLY A 43 7.10 -31.82 1.36
N VAL A 44 8.15 -31.39 0.64
CA VAL A 44 8.40 -30.01 0.29
C VAL A 44 8.23 -29.82 -1.20
N THR A 45 7.49 -28.79 -1.59
CA THR A 45 7.27 -28.44 -3.00
C THR A 45 7.63 -26.99 -3.25
N THR A 46 7.92 -26.69 -4.51
CA THR A 46 8.08 -25.31 -4.98
C THR A 46 6.73 -24.70 -5.31
N VAL A 47 6.59 -23.40 -5.02
CA VAL A 47 5.41 -22.65 -5.40
C VAL A 47 5.81 -21.63 -6.46
N VAL A 48 5.15 -21.71 -7.61
CA VAL A 48 5.37 -20.78 -8.72
C VAL A 48 4.77 -19.42 -8.35
N ARG A 49 5.56 -18.38 -8.53
CA ARG A 49 5.08 -17.01 -8.33
C ARG A 49 4.15 -16.60 -9.45
N THR A 50 3.06 -15.94 -9.09
CA THR A 50 2.11 -15.33 -10.02
C THR A 50 2.18 -13.81 -9.88
N GLU A 51 1.81 -13.10 -10.93
CA GLU A 51 1.64 -11.66 -10.84
C GLU A 51 0.42 -11.33 -9.97
N PRO A 52 0.55 -10.35 -9.08
CA PRO A 52 -0.60 -9.89 -8.29
C PRO A 52 -1.65 -9.26 -9.21
N PRO A 53 -2.95 -9.43 -8.93
CA PRO A 53 -4.00 -8.74 -9.65
C PRO A 53 -3.94 -7.22 -9.39
N GLU A 54 -4.52 -6.44 -10.29
CA GLU A 54 -4.75 -5.02 -10.03
C GLU A 54 -5.75 -4.87 -8.86
N PHE A 55 -5.48 -3.92 -8.00
CA PHE A 55 -6.34 -3.55 -6.87
C PHE A 55 -6.24 -2.05 -6.61
N ASP A 56 -7.24 -1.49 -5.95
CA ASP A 56 -7.25 -0.10 -5.52
C ASP A 56 -6.72 0.01 -4.08
N PRO A 57 -5.49 0.50 -3.87
CA PRO A 57 -4.90 0.55 -2.54
C PRO A 57 -5.62 1.50 -1.56
N ASP A 58 -6.50 2.38 -2.05
CA ASP A 58 -7.25 3.30 -1.20
C ASP A 58 -8.42 2.62 -0.48
N ILE A 59 -9.02 1.61 -1.13
CA ILE A 59 -10.20 0.90 -0.62
C ILE A 59 -10.01 -0.61 -0.46
N GLU A 60 -8.90 -1.16 -0.94
CA GLU A 60 -8.59 -2.59 -0.95
C GLU A 60 -7.22 -2.88 -0.36
N THR A 61 -7.02 -4.10 0.04
CA THR A 61 -5.72 -4.67 0.41
C THR A 61 -5.48 -5.96 -0.34
N LEU A 62 -4.22 -6.17 -0.72
CA LEU A 62 -3.75 -7.38 -1.37
C LEU A 62 -3.00 -8.25 -0.36
N VAL A 63 -3.45 -9.48 -0.19
CA VAL A 63 -2.86 -10.44 0.75
C VAL A 63 -2.54 -11.73 0.00
N GLU A 64 -1.32 -12.23 0.21
CA GLU A 64 -0.97 -13.56 -0.28
C GLU A 64 -1.76 -14.63 0.46
N GLY A 65 -2.43 -15.48 -0.28
CA GLY A 65 -3.23 -16.58 0.23
C GLY A 65 -2.45 -17.91 0.27
N THR A 66 -3.15 -18.97 0.66
CA THR A 66 -2.60 -20.32 0.57
C THR A 66 -2.45 -20.70 -0.89
N PRO A 67 -1.27 -21.23 -1.31
CA PRO A 67 -1.06 -21.70 -2.68
C PRO A 67 -2.12 -22.69 -3.14
N ALA A 68 -2.48 -22.65 -4.40
CA ALA A 68 -3.43 -23.58 -5.02
C ALA A 68 -2.74 -24.49 -6.03
N LEU A 69 -3.22 -25.71 -6.15
CA LEU A 69 -2.76 -26.65 -7.17
C LEU A 69 -3.49 -26.37 -8.48
N VAL A 70 -2.75 -25.97 -9.50
CA VAL A 70 -3.26 -25.70 -10.84
C VAL A 70 -2.43 -26.49 -11.83
N GLU A 71 -3.06 -27.39 -12.61
CA GLU A 71 -2.38 -28.24 -13.61
C GLU A 71 -1.12 -28.92 -13.04
N ASP A 72 -1.28 -29.61 -11.90
CA ASP A 72 -0.20 -30.32 -11.19
C ASP A 72 0.96 -29.41 -10.69
N THR A 73 0.76 -28.09 -10.66
CA THR A 73 1.75 -27.13 -10.19
C THR A 73 1.18 -26.26 -9.08
N TRP A 74 1.87 -26.17 -7.96
CA TRP A 74 1.51 -25.25 -6.89
C TRP A 74 1.80 -23.82 -7.30
N GLN A 75 0.78 -22.98 -7.26
CA GLN A 75 0.87 -21.56 -7.63
C GLN A 75 0.48 -20.65 -6.48
N GLN A 76 1.16 -19.52 -6.42
CA GLN A 76 0.85 -18.43 -5.50
C GLN A 76 -0.56 -17.89 -5.78
N VAL A 77 -1.31 -17.64 -4.73
CA VAL A 77 -2.67 -17.08 -4.80
C VAL A 77 -2.70 -15.72 -4.13
N TRP A 78 -3.37 -14.80 -4.76
CA TRP A 78 -3.59 -13.45 -4.24
C TRP A 78 -5.07 -13.24 -3.90
N ASN A 79 -5.32 -12.67 -2.74
CA ASN A 79 -6.66 -12.29 -2.30
C ASN A 79 -6.74 -10.78 -2.23
N VAL A 80 -7.62 -10.18 -3.03
CA VAL A 80 -8.02 -8.79 -2.91
C VAL A 80 -9.18 -8.72 -1.94
N THR A 81 -9.06 -7.93 -0.90
CA THR A 81 -10.09 -7.79 0.13
C THR A 81 -10.35 -6.30 0.38
N ALA A 82 -11.60 -5.91 0.45
CA ALA A 82 -11.99 -4.55 0.80
C ALA A 82 -11.46 -4.19 2.19
N LEU A 83 -10.93 -2.98 2.34
CA LEU A 83 -10.56 -2.43 3.63
C LEU A 83 -11.81 -2.17 4.49
N PRO A 84 -11.72 -2.31 5.81
CA PRO A 84 -12.80 -1.87 6.71
C PRO A 84 -13.14 -0.40 6.48
N ALA A 85 -14.42 -0.06 6.57
CA ALA A 85 -14.91 1.30 6.34
C ALA A 85 -14.23 2.34 7.26
N GLU A 86 -13.91 1.94 8.49
CA GLU A 86 -13.20 2.78 9.45
C GLU A 86 -11.79 3.12 8.97
N VAL A 87 -11.08 2.17 8.34
CA VAL A 87 -9.71 2.39 7.82
C VAL A 87 -9.75 3.32 6.60
N ILE A 88 -10.75 3.14 5.73
CA ILE A 88 -10.97 4.03 4.58
C ILE A 88 -11.24 5.46 5.07
N GLN A 89 -12.14 5.61 6.04
CA GLN A 89 -12.48 6.91 6.61
C GLN A 89 -11.27 7.58 7.30
N GLU A 90 -10.49 6.82 8.04
CA GLU A 90 -9.28 7.35 8.69
C GLU A 90 -8.26 7.87 7.66
N ARG A 91 -8.07 7.16 6.56
CA ARG A 91 -7.19 7.61 5.46
C ARG A 91 -7.72 8.90 4.82
N GLU A 92 -9.02 8.97 4.57
CA GLU A 92 -9.70 10.15 4.01
C GLU A 92 -9.53 11.36 4.94
N ASP A 93 -9.70 11.16 6.25
CA ASP A 93 -9.52 12.20 7.24
C ASP A 93 -8.05 12.68 7.30
N GLN A 94 -7.07 11.77 7.18
CA GLN A 94 -5.65 12.12 7.16
C GLN A 94 -5.29 12.96 5.93
N VAL A 95 -5.76 12.59 4.73
CA VAL A 95 -5.56 13.37 3.50
C VAL A 95 -6.22 14.74 3.63
N THR A 96 -7.45 14.78 4.12
CA THR A 96 -8.20 16.01 4.38
C THR A 96 -7.45 16.95 5.32
N GLU A 97 -6.91 16.40 6.42
CA GLU A 97 -6.14 17.19 7.40
C GLU A 97 -4.83 17.71 6.79
N SER A 98 -4.14 16.89 6.02
CA SER A 98 -2.91 17.30 5.33
C SER A 98 -3.15 18.48 4.41
N VAL A 99 -4.17 18.41 3.54
CA VAL A 99 -4.53 19.51 2.62
C VAL A 99 -4.93 20.77 3.39
N ARG A 100 -5.69 20.64 4.49
CA ARG A 100 -6.07 21.78 5.32
C ARG A 100 -4.87 22.42 6.01
N ASN A 101 -3.91 21.63 6.47
CA ASN A 101 -2.69 22.13 7.11
C ASN A 101 -1.83 22.89 6.11
N GLU A 102 -1.65 22.37 4.90
CA GLU A 102 -0.93 23.08 3.84
C GLU A 102 -1.60 24.40 3.48
N ARG A 103 -2.92 24.41 3.26
CA ARG A 103 -3.70 25.62 3.03
C ARG A 103 -3.52 26.65 4.15
N ASN A 104 -3.60 26.21 5.39
CA ASN A 104 -3.45 27.10 6.56
C ASN A 104 -2.05 27.72 6.62
N ASN A 105 -1.02 26.93 6.27
CA ASN A 105 0.35 27.44 6.18
C ASN A 105 0.48 28.52 5.10
N LEU A 106 -0.10 28.32 3.92
CA LEU A 106 -0.09 29.29 2.83
C LEU A 106 -0.87 30.57 3.20
N LEU A 107 -1.99 30.44 3.91
CA LEU A 107 -2.73 31.58 4.45
C LEU A 107 -1.88 32.36 5.47
N ALA A 108 -1.23 31.68 6.41
CA ALA A 108 -0.38 32.32 7.41
C ALA A 108 0.83 33.02 6.76
N GLN A 109 1.49 32.38 5.80
CA GLN A 109 2.60 32.97 5.04
C GLN A 109 2.23 34.22 4.26
N SER A 110 0.96 34.38 3.92
CA SER A 110 0.44 35.53 3.16
C SER A 110 -0.30 36.58 4.01
N ASP A 111 -0.40 36.42 5.35
CA ASP A 111 -1.14 37.35 6.22
C ASP A 111 -0.59 38.80 6.19
N TRP A 112 0.74 38.93 6.10
CA TRP A 112 1.40 40.22 6.04
C TRP A 112 1.00 41.05 4.81
N THR A 113 0.57 40.39 3.70
CA THR A 113 0.17 41.07 2.46
C THR A 113 -1.10 41.90 2.59
N GLN A 114 -1.86 41.65 3.68
CA GLN A 114 -3.12 42.34 3.97
C GLN A 114 -2.97 43.48 5.00
N LEU A 115 -1.75 43.77 5.46
CA LEU A 115 -1.49 44.84 6.37
C LEU A 115 -1.53 46.21 5.65
N PRO A 116 -1.96 47.31 6.30
CA PRO A 116 -2.06 48.63 5.66
C PRO A 116 -0.71 49.20 5.17
N ASP A 117 0.40 48.74 5.77
CA ASP A 117 1.77 49.15 5.47
C ASP A 117 2.53 48.10 4.61
N SER A 118 1.81 47.15 4.06
CA SER A 118 2.39 46.14 3.17
C SER A 118 3.02 46.78 1.92
N PRO A 119 4.23 46.36 1.51
CA PRO A 119 4.90 46.89 0.31
C PRO A 119 4.34 46.36 -1.02
N VAL A 120 3.38 45.45 -0.98
CA VAL A 120 2.77 44.80 -2.16
C VAL A 120 1.33 45.26 -2.37
N ASP A 121 0.82 45.13 -3.59
CA ASP A 121 -0.60 45.32 -3.87
C ASP A 121 -1.41 44.23 -3.18
N SER A 122 -2.25 44.60 -2.23
CA SER A 122 -3.04 43.66 -1.43
C SER A 122 -4.16 42.98 -2.25
N GLN A 123 -4.61 43.57 -3.35
CA GLN A 123 -5.77 43.07 -4.09
C GLN A 123 -5.52 41.71 -4.75
N PRO A 124 -4.43 41.47 -5.52
CA PRO A 124 -4.12 40.13 -6.05
C PRO A 124 -3.96 39.09 -4.94
N TRP A 125 -3.34 39.46 -3.82
CA TRP A 125 -3.19 38.57 -2.67
C TRP A 125 -4.52 38.24 -1.99
N ALA A 126 -5.47 39.18 -1.95
CA ALA A 126 -6.80 38.91 -1.43
C ALA A 126 -7.53 37.86 -2.27
N VAL A 127 -7.39 37.92 -3.61
CA VAL A 127 -7.95 36.91 -4.54
C VAL A 127 -7.31 35.54 -4.30
N TYR A 128 -5.97 35.47 -4.21
CA TYR A 128 -5.24 34.25 -3.91
C TYR A 128 -5.70 33.62 -2.57
N ARG A 129 -5.78 34.41 -1.54
CA ARG A 129 -6.20 33.99 -0.18
C ARG A 129 -7.66 33.50 -0.17
N GLN A 130 -8.54 34.14 -0.96
CA GLN A 130 -9.90 33.67 -1.11
C GLN A 130 -9.95 32.32 -1.82
N ALA A 131 -9.18 32.14 -2.88
CA ALA A 131 -9.07 30.86 -3.57
C ALA A 131 -8.56 29.75 -2.65
N LEU A 132 -7.61 30.03 -1.74
CA LEU A 132 -7.17 29.09 -0.70
C LEU A 132 -8.32 28.71 0.27
N ARG A 133 -9.16 29.67 0.66
CA ARG A 133 -10.30 29.37 1.56
C ARG A 133 -11.35 28.50 0.87
N ASP A 134 -11.47 28.62 -0.44
CA ASP A 134 -12.47 27.92 -1.25
C ASP A 134 -12.01 26.49 -1.65
N LEU A 135 -10.75 26.08 -1.37
CA LEU A 135 -10.23 24.74 -1.67
C LEU A 135 -11.15 23.60 -1.21
N PRO A 136 -11.73 23.63 0.01
CA PRO A 136 -12.60 22.55 0.46
C PRO A 136 -13.92 22.41 -0.33
N SER A 137 -14.25 23.42 -1.14
CA SER A 137 -15.45 23.44 -2.00
C SER A 137 -15.20 22.88 -3.40
N GLN A 138 -13.96 22.53 -3.73
CA GLN A 138 -13.62 21.92 -5.03
C GLN A 138 -14.15 20.50 -5.11
N THR A 139 -14.61 20.10 -6.30
CA THR A 139 -15.21 18.78 -6.54
C THR A 139 -14.23 17.64 -6.26
N GLY A 140 -12.92 17.84 -6.47
CA GLY A 140 -11.87 16.86 -6.27
C GLY A 140 -11.29 16.81 -4.84
N PHE A 141 -11.77 17.68 -3.93
CA PHE A 141 -11.26 17.72 -2.55
C PHE A 141 -11.59 16.41 -1.80
N PRO A 142 -10.63 15.84 -1.04
CA PRO A 142 -9.26 16.31 -0.79
C PRO A 142 -8.20 15.74 -1.74
N HIS A 143 -8.51 14.83 -2.66
CA HIS A 143 -7.55 14.07 -3.45
C HIS A 143 -7.04 14.79 -4.69
N ASP A 144 -7.91 15.55 -5.36
CA ASP A 144 -7.57 16.33 -6.55
C ASP A 144 -7.83 17.82 -6.29
N VAL A 145 -6.81 18.48 -5.73
CA VAL A 145 -6.89 19.87 -5.30
C VAL A 145 -6.14 20.77 -6.28
N ASN A 146 -6.87 21.71 -6.89
CA ASN A 146 -6.27 22.74 -7.73
C ASN A 146 -5.80 23.93 -6.89
N TRP A 147 -4.51 23.95 -6.55
CA TRP A 147 -3.89 24.99 -5.75
C TRP A 147 -3.75 26.31 -6.52
N PRO A 148 -4.16 27.44 -5.94
CA PRO A 148 -3.98 28.72 -6.58
C PRO A 148 -2.51 29.13 -6.62
N THR A 149 -2.13 29.84 -7.69
CA THR A 149 -0.77 30.39 -7.85
C THR A 149 -0.65 31.71 -7.09
N GLN A 150 0.45 31.89 -6.38
CA GLN A 150 0.78 33.16 -5.72
C GLN A 150 0.97 34.29 -6.75
N PRO A 151 0.51 35.48 -6.46
CA PRO A 151 0.72 36.66 -7.29
C PRO A 151 2.18 37.11 -7.35
#